data_e28467ef185e9fad075e8dcba17f7193
#
_entry.id   e28467ef185e9fad075e8dcba17f7193
#
_cell.length_a   1.000
_cell.length_b   1.000
_cell.length_c   1.000
_cell.angle_alpha   90.00
_cell.angle_beta   90.00
_cell.angle_gamma   90.00
#
_symmetry.space_group_name_H-M   'P 1'
#
loop_
_entity.id
_entity.type
_entity.pdbx_description
1 polymer ?
#
loop_
_entity_poly.entity_id
_entity_poly.type
_entity_poly.pdbx_seq_one_letter_code
_entity_poly.pdbx_strand_id
1 'polypeptide(L)'
;MKDFVGFRFGNIHTNDLNLLVVSSSDRYNKNLLPDPTDYTTDVVGSDGTYYFGQTYDKREFSCNIAFDNISEENWRKISQVFSTDKLKDLVFDELPYKTYRAKLSSKPDFNFICFTDRHTGERVYKGEGTLNFICYFPYAFGFNKYIVRAADYY
;
A
#
# COMPACT_ATOMS: atom_id res chain seq x y z
N MET A 1 8.94 -19.87 12.46
CA MET A 1 9.16 -18.73 11.56
C MET A 1 8.98 -17.44 12.34
N LYS A 2 9.92 -16.53 12.23
CA LYS A 2 9.76 -15.22 12.87
C LYS A 2 8.70 -14.42 12.12
N ASP A 3 7.76 -13.86 12.86
CA ASP A 3 6.80 -12.92 12.29
C ASP A 3 7.40 -11.53 12.28
N PHE A 4 7.37 -10.91 11.13
CA PHE A 4 7.87 -9.56 10.94
C PHE A 4 6.70 -8.58 10.81
N VAL A 5 6.95 -7.34 11.18
CA VAL A 5 5.98 -6.27 10.98
C VAL A 5 5.80 -6.06 9.48
N GLY A 6 4.56 -6.08 9.04
CA GLY A 6 4.21 -5.93 7.62
C GLY A 6 2.83 -5.34 7.47
N PHE A 7 2.09 -5.87 6.51
CA PHE A 7 0.71 -5.45 6.28
C PHE A 7 -0.14 -6.63 5.81
N ARG A 8 -1.44 -6.47 5.95
CA ARG A 8 -2.44 -7.41 5.40
C ARG A 8 -3.13 -6.75 4.22
N PHE A 9 -3.14 -7.44 3.09
CA PHE A 9 -3.85 -7.00 1.89
C PHE A 9 -4.88 -8.04 1.49
N GLY A 10 -6.15 -7.67 1.58
CA GLY A 10 -7.24 -8.63 1.50
C GLY A 10 -7.21 -9.54 2.73
N ASN A 11 -7.12 -10.82 2.52
CA ASN A 11 -7.09 -11.83 3.60
C ASN A 11 -5.69 -12.40 3.85
N ILE A 12 -4.67 -11.87 3.21
CA ILE A 12 -3.33 -12.43 3.23
C ILE A 12 -2.34 -11.43 3.81
N HIS A 13 -1.56 -11.87 4.80
CA HIS A 13 -0.50 -11.09 5.41
C HIS A 13 0.83 -11.32 4.67
N THR A 14 1.71 -10.32 4.70
CA THR A 14 3.03 -10.43 4.06
C THR A 14 3.86 -11.58 4.60
N ASN A 15 3.72 -11.94 5.88
CA ASN A 15 4.41 -13.08 6.48
C ASN A 15 3.99 -14.42 5.86
N ASP A 16 2.72 -14.54 5.45
CA ASP A 16 2.20 -15.74 4.79
C ASP A 16 2.81 -15.97 3.41
N LEU A 17 3.32 -14.91 2.80
CA LEU A 17 3.94 -14.94 1.48
C LEU A 17 5.48 -14.90 1.57
N ASN A 18 6.04 -14.91 2.76
CA ASN A 18 7.49 -14.78 3.01
C ASN A 18 8.07 -13.47 2.47
N LEU A 19 7.29 -12.40 2.52
CA LEU A 19 7.71 -11.07 2.14
C LEU A 19 8.10 -10.27 3.37
N LEU A 20 9.21 -9.55 3.28
CA LEU A 20 9.68 -8.64 4.31
C LEU A 20 9.42 -7.21 3.87
N VAL A 21 8.79 -6.43 4.73
CA VAL A 21 8.57 -5.00 4.49
C VAL A 21 9.76 -4.23 5.03
N VAL A 22 10.42 -3.48 4.14
CA VAL A 22 11.60 -2.71 4.50
C VAL A 22 11.20 -1.48 5.32
N SER A 23 11.89 -1.23 6.41
CA SER A 23 11.56 -0.14 7.35
C SER A 23 11.65 1.25 6.74
N SER A 24 12.43 1.41 5.67
CA SER A 24 12.54 2.67 4.94
C SER A 24 11.39 2.94 3.98
N SER A 25 10.41 2.04 3.90
CA SER A 25 9.26 2.20 3.03
C SER A 25 8.46 3.45 3.36
N ASP A 26 8.00 4.12 2.32
CA ASP A 26 7.10 5.26 2.43
C ASP A 26 5.67 4.77 2.68
N ARG A 27 5.46 4.25 3.88
CA ARG A 27 4.17 3.74 4.31
C ARG A 27 3.26 4.87 4.77
N TYR A 28 2.38 4.58 5.69
CA TYR A 28 1.34 5.48 6.19
C TYR A 28 1.86 6.75 6.90
N ASN A 29 3.14 6.82 7.25
CA ASN A 29 3.65 7.85 8.17
C ASN A 29 4.01 9.18 7.52
N LYS A 30 4.40 9.19 6.26
CA LYS A 30 4.90 10.42 5.65
C LYS A 30 3.79 11.36 5.25
N ASN A 31 2.66 10.82 4.84
CA ASN A 31 1.51 11.62 4.42
C ASN A 31 0.42 11.56 5.47
N LEU A 32 0.43 12.51 6.40
CA LEU A 32 -0.59 12.59 7.45
C LEU A 32 -1.97 12.83 6.87
N LEU A 33 -2.05 13.59 5.79
CA LEU A 33 -3.30 13.94 5.14
C LEU A 33 -3.28 13.52 3.67
N PRO A 34 -4.44 13.21 3.09
CA PRO A 34 -4.56 13.03 1.64
C PRO A 34 -4.19 14.31 0.90
N ASP A 35 -3.92 14.19 -0.40
CA ASP A 35 -3.63 15.35 -1.23
C ASP A 35 -4.86 16.26 -1.31
N PRO A 36 -4.73 17.56 -0.98
CA PRO A 36 -5.83 18.50 -1.10
C PRO A 36 -5.97 19.02 -2.53
N THR A 37 -7.20 19.26 -2.94
CA THR A 37 -7.50 19.98 -4.16
C THR A 37 -8.24 21.26 -3.81
N ASP A 38 -7.64 22.40 -4.12
CA ASP A 38 -8.23 23.72 -3.86
C ASP A 38 -9.06 24.16 -5.05
N TYR A 39 -10.23 24.71 -4.76
CA TYR A 39 -11.10 25.30 -5.77
C TYR A 39 -10.99 26.81 -5.71
N THR A 40 -10.41 27.40 -6.74
CA THR A 40 -10.11 28.83 -6.80
C THR A 40 -10.54 29.43 -8.12
N THR A 41 -10.77 30.73 -8.15
CA THR A 41 -11.08 31.49 -9.35
C THR A 41 -10.39 32.83 -9.31
N ASP A 42 -9.75 33.21 -10.40
CA ASP A 42 -9.17 34.54 -10.59
C ASP A 42 -10.17 35.45 -11.33
N VAL A 43 -10.34 36.66 -10.80
CA VAL A 43 -11.19 37.65 -11.41
C VAL A 43 -10.34 38.75 -12.02
N VAL A 44 -10.55 39.06 -13.31
CA VAL A 44 -9.80 40.10 -14.02
C VAL A 44 -10.02 41.45 -13.35
N GLY A 45 -8.92 42.15 -13.05
CA GLY A 45 -8.96 43.46 -12.42
C GLY A 45 -9.07 43.44 -10.90
N SER A 46 -9.08 42.28 -10.30
CA SER A 46 -9.09 42.09 -8.84
C SER A 46 -7.75 41.58 -8.36
N ASP A 47 -7.31 42.06 -7.21
CA ASP A 47 -6.10 41.51 -6.57
C ASP A 47 -6.41 40.18 -5.88
N GLY A 48 -5.52 39.20 -6.08
CA GLY A 48 -5.62 37.90 -5.45
C GLY A 48 -6.58 36.93 -6.15
N THR A 49 -6.78 35.79 -5.53
CA THR A 49 -7.58 34.69 -6.04
C THR A 49 -8.71 34.39 -5.06
N TYR A 50 -9.91 34.17 -5.57
CA TYR A 50 -11.03 33.75 -4.73
C TYR A 50 -10.93 32.27 -4.41
N TYR A 51 -11.06 31.94 -3.13
CA TYR A 51 -10.98 30.57 -2.61
C TYR A 51 -12.37 30.07 -2.27
N PHE A 52 -12.77 28.94 -2.89
CA PHE A 52 -14.10 28.36 -2.72
C PHE A 52 -14.12 27.12 -1.84
N GLY A 53 -12.98 26.74 -1.30
CA GLY A 53 -12.87 25.57 -0.46
C GLY A 53 -11.91 24.53 -1.04
N GLN A 54 -11.80 23.41 -0.33
CA GLN A 54 -10.96 22.30 -0.78
C GLN A 54 -11.64 20.97 -0.53
N THR A 55 -11.23 19.97 -1.28
CA THR A 55 -11.54 18.56 -1.03
C THR A 55 -10.26 17.78 -0.93
N TYR A 56 -10.29 16.66 -0.21
CA TYR A 56 -9.18 15.73 -0.18
C TYR A 56 -9.30 14.74 -1.33
N ASP A 57 -8.19 14.52 -2.02
CA ASP A 57 -8.09 13.60 -3.13
C ASP A 57 -7.65 12.22 -2.65
N LYS A 58 -7.23 11.37 -3.57
CA LYS A 58 -6.73 10.03 -3.30
C LYS A 58 -5.53 10.04 -2.35
N ARG A 59 -5.31 8.90 -1.69
CA ARG A 59 -4.12 8.69 -0.86
C ARG A 59 -3.27 7.58 -1.48
N GLU A 60 -1.97 7.73 -1.44
CA GLU A 60 -1.03 6.77 -1.98
C GLU A 60 -0.07 6.28 -0.91
N PHE A 61 0.25 4.97 -0.95
CA PHE A 61 1.24 4.34 -0.09
C PHE A 61 2.26 3.62 -0.96
N SER A 62 3.53 3.72 -0.59
CA SER A 62 4.60 3.00 -1.25
C SER A 62 5.29 2.09 -0.25
N CYS A 63 5.33 0.80 -0.54
CA CYS A 63 5.94 -0.20 0.32
C CYS A 63 7.08 -0.90 -0.42
N ASN A 64 8.28 -0.84 0.14
CA ASN A 64 9.41 -1.60 -0.35
C ASN A 64 9.42 -2.96 0.34
N ILE A 65 9.52 -4.01 -0.44
CA ILE A 65 9.55 -5.37 0.05
C ILE A 65 10.82 -6.07 -0.40
N ALA A 66 11.25 -7.04 0.38
CA ALA A 66 12.39 -7.90 0.06
C ALA A 66 12.00 -9.36 0.32
N PHE A 67 12.63 -10.26 -0.40
CA PHE A 67 12.41 -11.69 -0.24
C PHE A 67 13.66 -12.45 -0.62
N ASP A 68 13.89 -13.60 0.02
CA ASP A 68 15.08 -14.40 -0.22
C ASP A 68 14.78 -15.87 -0.53
N ASN A 69 13.60 -16.35 -0.21
CA ASN A 69 13.26 -17.76 -0.36
C ASN A 69 11.77 -17.93 -0.62
N ILE A 70 11.35 -17.63 -1.84
CA ILE A 70 9.96 -17.80 -2.25
C ILE A 70 9.86 -18.97 -3.21
N SER A 71 9.03 -19.96 -2.85
CA SER A 71 8.75 -21.11 -3.73
C SER A 71 7.91 -20.70 -4.93
N GLU A 72 7.90 -21.53 -5.95
CA GLU A 72 7.08 -21.30 -7.16
C GLU A 72 5.60 -21.12 -6.81
N GLU A 73 5.09 -21.91 -5.89
CA GLU A 73 3.70 -21.83 -5.43
C GLU A 73 3.40 -20.48 -4.80
N ASN A 74 4.26 -20.02 -3.88
CA ASN A 74 4.09 -18.72 -3.23
C ASN A 74 4.25 -17.57 -4.22
N TRP A 75 5.14 -17.72 -5.20
CA TRP A 75 5.31 -16.72 -6.26
C TRP A 75 4.02 -16.52 -7.05
N ARG A 76 3.33 -17.62 -7.38
CA ARG A 76 2.02 -17.55 -8.03
C ARG A 76 0.95 -16.90 -7.16
N LYS A 77 0.96 -17.19 -5.86
CA LYS A 77 0.06 -16.53 -4.90
C LYS A 77 0.30 -15.03 -4.86
N ILE A 78 1.55 -14.59 -4.85
CA ILE A 78 1.91 -13.17 -4.89
C ILE A 78 1.32 -12.50 -6.12
N SER A 79 1.44 -13.13 -7.28
CA SER A 79 0.86 -12.61 -8.52
C SER A 79 -0.65 -12.46 -8.47
N GLN A 80 -1.32 -13.38 -7.80
CA GLN A 80 -2.79 -13.34 -7.64
C GLN A 80 -3.24 -12.31 -6.63
N VAL A 81 -2.52 -12.19 -5.52
CA VAL A 81 -2.88 -11.27 -4.42
C VAL A 81 -2.69 -9.82 -4.85
N PHE A 82 -1.59 -9.53 -5.51
CA PHE A 82 -1.23 -8.18 -5.93
C PHE A 82 -1.69 -7.87 -7.35
N SER A 83 -2.91 -8.26 -7.68
CA SER A 83 -3.53 -7.85 -8.93
C SER A 83 -4.01 -6.39 -8.84
N THR A 84 -4.10 -5.73 -9.99
CA THR A 84 -4.43 -4.30 -10.07
C THR A 84 -5.91 -4.03 -10.31
N ASP A 85 -6.74 -5.08 -10.35
CA ASP A 85 -8.10 -4.98 -10.84
C ASP A 85 -9.15 -4.71 -9.75
N LYS A 86 -8.83 -4.96 -8.48
CA LYS A 86 -9.83 -4.89 -7.41
C LYS A 86 -9.31 -4.13 -6.19
N LEU A 87 -10.21 -3.39 -5.57
CA LEU A 87 -9.99 -2.80 -4.26
C LEU A 87 -10.10 -3.88 -3.19
N LYS A 88 -9.13 -3.89 -2.27
CA LYS A 88 -9.10 -4.80 -1.14
C LYS A 88 -8.77 -4.03 0.13
N ASP A 89 -9.04 -4.64 1.27
CA ASP A 89 -8.71 -4.05 2.56
C ASP A 89 -7.20 -4.10 2.80
N LEU A 90 -6.62 -2.95 3.09
CA LEU A 90 -5.20 -2.81 3.44
C LEU A 90 -5.10 -2.38 4.89
N VAL A 91 -4.44 -3.20 5.71
CA VAL A 91 -4.24 -2.95 7.13
C VAL A 91 -2.76 -3.09 7.45
N PHE A 92 -2.15 -2.02 7.95
CA PHE A 92 -0.77 -2.07 8.43
C PHE A 92 -0.73 -2.59 9.86
N ASP A 93 0.24 -3.46 10.18
CA ASP A 93 0.38 -4.05 11.51
C ASP A 93 0.57 -3.01 12.61
N GLU A 94 1.19 -1.89 12.28
CA GLU A 94 1.42 -0.79 13.22
C GLU A 94 0.14 0.02 13.50
N LEU A 95 -0.85 -0.08 12.63
CA LEU A 95 -2.14 0.60 12.74
C LEU A 95 -3.29 -0.40 12.55
N PRO A 96 -3.44 -1.39 13.44
CA PRO A 96 -4.42 -2.46 13.22
C PRO A 96 -5.87 -1.99 13.30
N TYR A 97 -6.11 -0.80 13.83
CA TYR A 97 -7.44 -0.21 13.95
C TYR A 97 -7.89 0.57 12.72
N LYS A 98 -7.00 0.74 11.73
CA LYS A 98 -7.31 1.47 10.48
C LYS A 98 -7.30 0.52 9.30
N THR A 99 -8.39 0.54 8.54
CA THR A 99 -8.52 -0.24 7.31
C THR A 99 -8.68 0.70 6.14
N TYR A 100 -7.82 0.56 5.14
CA TYR A 100 -7.89 1.32 3.90
C TYR A 100 -8.41 0.42 2.79
N ARG A 101 -9.27 0.95 1.93
CA ARG A 101 -9.69 0.28 0.70
C ARG A 101 -8.75 0.67 -0.42
N ALA A 102 -7.83 -0.21 -0.74
CA ALA A 102 -6.74 0.08 -1.64
C ALA A 102 -6.62 -0.95 -2.76
N LYS A 103 -5.97 -0.55 -3.83
CA LYS A 103 -5.50 -1.45 -4.87
C LYS A 103 -4.10 -1.01 -5.29
N LEU A 104 -3.41 -1.83 -6.05
CA LEU A 104 -2.15 -1.41 -6.65
C LEU A 104 -2.41 -0.36 -7.73
N SER A 105 -1.65 0.73 -7.69
CA SER A 105 -1.76 1.80 -8.70
C SER A 105 -1.08 1.43 -10.01
N SER A 106 -0.09 0.53 -9.94
CA SER A 106 0.67 0.07 -11.08
C SER A 106 1.13 -1.37 -10.84
N LYS A 107 1.66 -2.01 -11.89
CA LYS A 107 2.24 -3.35 -11.74
C LYS A 107 3.33 -3.33 -10.68
N PRO A 108 3.43 -4.39 -9.84
CA PRO A 108 4.56 -4.52 -8.94
C PRO A 108 5.88 -4.53 -9.72
N ASP A 109 6.82 -3.72 -9.27
CA ASP A 109 8.14 -3.65 -9.87
C ASP A 109 9.11 -4.47 -9.03
N PHE A 110 9.35 -5.70 -9.47
CA PHE A 110 10.23 -6.64 -8.78
C PHE A 110 11.51 -6.84 -9.55
N ASN A 111 12.63 -6.68 -8.86
CA ASN A 111 13.96 -7.04 -9.34
C ASN A 111 14.37 -8.33 -8.63
N PHE A 112 14.33 -9.44 -9.34
CA PHE A 112 14.53 -10.75 -8.73
C PHE A 112 15.42 -11.65 -9.57
N ILE A 113 16.02 -12.64 -8.89
CA ILE A 113 16.70 -13.75 -9.53
C ILE A 113 15.96 -15.06 -9.18
N CYS A 114 16.02 -15.99 -10.10
CA CYS A 114 15.44 -17.32 -9.91
C CYS A 114 16.55 -18.36 -9.99
N PHE A 115 16.59 -19.27 -9.03
CA PHE A 115 17.56 -20.36 -9.05
C PHE A 115 16.90 -21.65 -8.59
N THR A 116 17.54 -22.78 -8.91
CA THR A 116 17.06 -24.07 -8.46
C THR A 116 17.80 -24.50 -7.20
N ASP A 117 17.06 -24.82 -6.16
CA ASP A 117 17.63 -25.35 -4.92
C ASP A 117 18.19 -26.75 -5.17
N ARG A 118 19.45 -26.95 -4.85
CA ARG A 118 20.14 -28.23 -5.07
C ARG A 118 19.59 -29.34 -4.17
N HIS A 119 19.07 -28.99 -3.01
CA HIS A 119 18.57 -29.98 -2.04
C HIS A 119 17.15 -30.45 -2.34
N THR A 120 16.29 -29.55 -2.80
CA THR A 120 14.89 -29.87 -3.07
C THR A 120 14.56 -30.00 -4.54
N GLY A 121 15.39 -29.46 -5.42
CA GLY A 121 15.13 -29.40 -6.84
C GLY A 121 14.08 -28.38 -7.26
N GLU A 122 13.60 -27.58 -6.34
CA GLU A 122 12.57 -26.58 -6.57
C GLU A 122 13.16 -25.24 -6.99
N ARG A 123 12.36 -24.50 -7.76
CA ARG A 123 12.72 -23.10 -8.11
C ARG A 123 12.45 -22.18 -6.94
N VAL A 124 13.41 -21.31 -6.67
CA VAL A 124 13.36 -20.35 -5.57
C VAL A 124 13.60 -18.96 -6.13
N TYR A 125 12.84 -17.99 -5.64
CA TYR A 125 12.95 -16.60 -6.05
C TYR A 125 13.53 -15.78 -4.92
N LYS A 126 14.46 -14.89 -5.25
CA LYS A 126 15.10 -13.96 -4.33
C LYS A 126 15.18 -12.59 -5.00
N GLY A 127 14.86 -11.56 -4.25
CA GLY A 127 14.95 -10.20 -4.78
C GLY A 127 14.30 -9.17 -3.89
N GLU A 128 13.96 -8.06 -4.51
CA GLU A 128 13.31 -6.94 -3.86
C GLU A 128 12.32 -6.29 -4.83
N GLY A 129 11.45 -5.45 -4.31
CA GLY A 129 10.50 -4.76 -5.15
C GLY A 129 9.75 -3.69 -4.41
N THR A 130 8.94 -2.95 -5.15
CA THR A 130 8.12 -1.87 -4.63
C THR A 130 6.67 -2.11 -5.00
N LEU A 131 5.79 -1.97 -4.00
CA LEU A 131 4.35 -2.04 -4.16
C LEU A 131 3.78 -0.65 -3.90
N ASN A 132 3.09 -0.10 -4.90
CA ASN A 132 2.42 1.19 -4.80
C ASN A 132 0.93 0.97 -4.69
N PHE A 133 0.35 1.37 -3.57
CA PHE A 133 -1.08 1.27 -3.31
C PHE A 133 -1.75 2.62 -3.48
N ILE A 134 -2.96 2.61 -4.00
CA ILE A 134 -3.78 3.80 -4.14
C ILE A 134 -5.13 3.58 -3.46
N CYS A 135 -5.53 4.55 -2.64
CA CYS A 135 -6.83 4.60 -1.99
C CYS A 135 -7.63 5.75 -2.61
N TYR A 136 -8.64 5.44 -3.39
CA TYR A 136 -9.49 6.47 -3.98
C TYR A 136 -10.39 7.14 -2.95
N PHE A 137 -10.72 6.42 -1.88
CA PHE A 137 -11.37 7.00 -0.72
C PHE A 137 -10.29 7.33 0.32
N PRO A 138 -10.04 8.62 0.62
CA PRO A 138 -8.84 9.04 1.36
C PRO A 138 -8.88 8.75 2.85
N TYR A 139 -10.00 8.26 3.38
CA TYR A 139 -10.17 8.03 4.81
C TYR A 139 -10.07 6.54 5.14
N ALA A 140 -9.58 6.26 6.35
CA ALA A 140 -9.56 4.90 6.87
C ALA A 140 -10.92 4.54 7.49
N PHE A 141 -11.22 3.23 7.52
CA PHE A 141 -12.36 2.68 8.24
C PHE A 141 -11.88 2.12 9.58
N GLY A 142 -12.66 2.35 10.64
CA GLY A 142 -12.41 1.76 11.94
C GLY A 142 -12.99 0.35 12.05
N PHE A 143 -12.88 -0.28 13.23
CA PHE A 143 -13.37 -1.65 13.46
C PHE A 143 -14.85 -1.83 13.13
N ASN A 144 -15.66 -0.83 13.41
CA ASN A 144 -17.09 -0.85 13.15
C ASN A 144 -17.44 -0.36 11.74
N LYS A 145 -16.44 -0.21 10.89
CA LYS A 145 -16.54 0.33 9.54
C LYS A 145 -17.11 1.74 9.45
N TYR A 146 -16.99 2.50 10.53
CA TYR A 146 -17.26 3.93 10.48
C TYR A 146 -16.09 4.65 9.79
N ILE A 147 -16.43 5.71 9.06
CA ILE A 147 -15.43 6.52 8.38
C ILE A 147 -14.62 7.28 9.43
N VAL A 148 -13.30 7.14 9.36
CA VAL A 148 -12.36 7.84 10.21
C VAL A 148 -11.67 8.90 9.37
N ARG A 149 -11.90 10.17 9.69
CA ARG A 149 -11.25 11.28 9.01
C ARG A 149 -9.80 11.39 9.46
N ALA A 150 -8.94 11.89 8.59
CA ALA A 150 -7.53 12.03 8.89
C ALA A 150 -7.30 12.86 10.18
N ALA A 151 -8.04 13.94 10.37
CA ALA A 151 -7.91 14.83 11.54
C ALA A 151 -8.26 14.15 12.86
N ASP A 152 -8.99 13.06 12.86
CA ASP A 152 -9.41 12.37 14.09
C ASP A 152 -8.30 11.44 14.64
N TYR A 153 -7.25 11.19 13.86
CA TYR A 153 -6.24 10.18 14.19
C TYR A 153 -4.79 10.68 14.10
N TYR A 154 -4.58 11.93 13.78
CA TYR A 154 -3.22 12.47 13.64
C TYR A 154 -2.93 13.57 14.65
#